data_5cca86d0efdb2771b059aff5544093ad
#
_entry.id   5cca86d0efdb2771b059aff5544093ad
#
_cell.length_a   1.000
_cell.length_b   1.000
_cell.length_c   1.000
_cell.angle_alpha   90.00
_cell.angle_beta   90.00
_cell.angle_gamma   90.00
#
_symmetry.space_group_name_H-M   'P 1'
#
loop_
_entity.id
_entity.type
_entity.pdbx_description
1 polymer ?
#
loop_
_entity_poly.entity_id
_entity_poly.type
_entity_poly.pdbx_seq_one_letter_code
_entity_poly.pdbx_strand_id
1 'polypeptide(L)'
;MKLFHYSALVLSLTALVGCNDSHQDEVESIKPITAPTLVGFAKLDVATYAEGPDSGKDVKGANGIFPMFKGQPVQGFSAALKNKDGTYLVMSDNGFGAQDNSSDYLLRLHHISADFRTKHGGQGKVQHLSYIQLKDPNKLIPFDIVQQGTQERLLTGADFDPESMQRAPNGDIWIGDE
;
A
#
# COMPACT_ATOMS: atom_id res chain seq x y z
N MET A 1 42.20 80.94 15.55
CA MET A 1 40.80 81.07 15.17
C MET A 1 40.44 79.72 14.46
N LYS A 2 39.82 78.76 15.20
CA LYS A 2 39.49 77.44 14.69
C LYS A 2 37.99 77.37 14.39
N LEU A 3 37.63 77.13 13.12
CA LEU A 3 36.26 76.91 12.70
C LEU A 3 35.89 75.48 12.96
N PHE A 4 34.84 75.25 13.75
CA PHE A 4 34.21 73.94 13.92
C PHE A 4 33.08 73.77 12.89
N HIS A 5 33.22 72.73 12.05
CA HIS A 5 32.15 72.35 11.16
C HIS A 5 31.28 71.29 11.88
N TYR A 6 30.00 71.59 12.06
CA TYR A 6 29.01 70.65 12.52
C TYR A 6 28.39 69.97 11.27
N SER A 7 28.69 68.69 11.10
CA SER A 7 27.99 67.90 10.13
C SER A 7 26.69 67.33 10.74
N ALA A 8 25.58 67.80 10.23
CA ALA A 8 24.28 67.28 10.61
C ALA A 8 24.02 65.89 9.90
N LEU A 9 23.91 64.84 10.69
CA LEU A 9 23.54 63.51 10.24
C LEU A 9 22.03 63.49 10.10
N VAL A 10 21.52 63.44 8.87
CA VAL A 10 20.09 63.22 8.58
C VAL A 10 19.81 61.73 8.61
N LEU A 11 19.12 61.29 9.66
CA LEU A 11 18.65 59.92 9.80
C LEU A 11 17.33 59.76 9.03
N SER A 12 17.37 59.19 7.85
CA SER A 12 16.17 58.84 7.08
C SER A 12 15.52 57.60 7.67
N LEU A 13 14.37 57.79 8.30
CA LEU A 13 13.51 56.72 8.79
C LEU A 13 12.69 56.16 7.62
N THR A 14 13.11 55.05 7.01
CA THR A 14 12.31 54.34 6.05
C THR A 14 11.28 53.52 6.82
N ALA A 15 10.02 53.95 6.76
CA ALA A 15 8.88 53.15 7.25
C ALA A 15 8.72 51.94 6.34
N LEU A 16 9.03 50.74 6.86
CA LEU A 16 8.61 49.46 6.26
C LEU A 16 7.12 49.32 6.47
N VAL A 17 6.34 49.56 5.41
CA VAL A 17 4.94 49.16 5.35
C VAL A 17 4.98 47.66 5.17
N GLY A 18 4.87 46.89 6.26
CA GLY A 18 4.60 45.48 6.22
C GLY A 18 3.19 45.27 5.68
N CYS A 19 3.06 44.55 4.56
CA CYS A 19 1.77 43.97 4.14
C CYS A 19 1.26 43.10 5.26
N ASN A 20 0.23 43.54 5.94
CA ASN A 20 -0.52 42.73 6.90
C ASN A 20 -1.52 41.93 6.08
N ASP A 21 -1.05 40.84 5.44
CA ASP A 21 -1.94 39.79 4.97
C ASP A 21 -2.49 39.08 6.20
N SER A 22 -3.64 39.56 6.66
CA SER A 22 -4.48 38.82 7.60
C SER A 22 -5.11 37.67 6.89
N HIS A 23 -4.32 36.66 6.53
CA HIS A 23 -4.86 35.31 6.42
C HIS A 23 -5.26 34.92 7.86
N GLN A 24 -6.52 35.15 8.18
CA GLN A 24 -7.18 34.36 9.22
C GLN A 24 -7.22 32.94 8.63
N ASP A 25 -6.20 32.15 8.96
CA ASP A 25 -6.33 30.70 8.91
C ASP A 25 -7.52 30.40 9.82
N GLU A 26 -8.68 30.14 9.19
CA GLU A 26 -9.77 29.46 9.89
C GLU A 26 -9.14 28.16 10.36
N VAL A 27 -8.80 28.11 11.64
CA VAL A 27 -8.46 26.88 12.33
C VAL A 27 -9.73 26.05 12.25
N GLU A 28 -9.78 25.22 11.23
CA GLU A 28 -10.85 24.23 11.05
C GLU A 28 -10.92 23.47 12.37
N SER A 29 -11.98 23.70 13.12
CA SER A 29 -12.14 23.09 14.44
C SER A 29 -12.03 21.59 14.28
N ILE A 30 -10.92 21.03 14.78
CA ILE A 30 -10.69 19.59 14.77
C ILE A 30 -11.88 18.97 15.48
N LYS A 31 -12.80 18.38 14.71
CA LYS A 31 -13.92 17.66 15.28
C LYS A 31 -13.35 16.61 16.23
N PRO A 32 -13.86 16.48 17.45
CA PRO A 32 -13.38 15.47 18.37
C PRO A 32 -13.44 14.12 17.69
N ILE A 33 -12.31 13.41 17.67
CA ILE A 33 -12.21 12.07 17.10
C ILE A 33 -13.12 11.19 17.96
N THR A 34 -14.28 10.85 17.43
CA THR A 34 -15.16 9.86 18.06
C THR A 34 -14.46 8.50 17.99
N ALA A 35 -14.53 7.72 19.05
CA ALA A 35 -13.96 6.38 19.08
C ALA A 35 -14.40 5.57 17.84
N PRO A 36 -13.47 4.87 17.15
CA PRO A 36 -13.81 4.09 15.95
C PRO A 36 -14.88 3.05 16.31
N THR A 37 -15.90 2.95 15.46
CA THR A 37 -16.98 1.97 15.64
C THR A 37 -16.98 1.00 14.48
N LEU A 38 -17.00 -0.30 14.76
CA LEU A 38 -17.14 -1.32 13.74
C LEU A 38 -18.55 -1.27 13.16
N VAL A 39 -18.66 -0.88 11.89
CA VAL A 39 -19.95 -0.74 11.19
C VAL A 39 -20.27 -1.92 10.27
N GLY A 40 -19.29 -2.76 9.96
CA GLY A 40 -19.45 -3.96 9.15
C GLY A 40 -18.17 -4.78 9.11
N PHE A 41 -18.30 -6.05 8.72
CA PHE A 41 -17.17 -6.93 8.50
C PHE A 41 -17.45 -7.91 7.36
N ALA A 42 -16.39 -8.39 6.71
CA ALA A 42 -16.42 -9.51 5.78
C ALA A 42 -15.16 -10.35 5.95
N LYS A 43 -15.26 -11.65 5.70
CA LYS A 43 -14.14 -12.60 5.84
C LYS A 43 -13.91 -13.36 4.55
N LEU A 44 -12.65 -13.48 4.15
CA LEU A 44 -12.21 -14.45 3.16
C LEU A 44 -12.03 -15.80 3.86
N ASP A 45 -12.42 -16.88 3.17
CA ASP A 45 -12.16 -18.23 3.67
C ASP A 45 -10.66 -18.50 3.67
N VAL A 46 -10.13 -19.04 4.75
CA VAL A 46 -8.70 -19.38 4.89
C VAL A 46 -8.22 -20.35 3.84
N ALA A 47 -9.11 -21.21 3.34
CA ALA A 47 -8.83 -22.18 2.27
C ALA A 47 -9.07 -21.60 0.87
N THR A 48 -8.89 -20.28 0.69
CA THR A 48 -8.99 -19.64 -0.63
C THR A 48 -7.65 -19.72 -1.34
N TYR A 49 -7.63 -20.37 -2.49
CA TYR A 49 -6.43 -20.52 -3.34
C TYR A 49 -6.72 -20.00 -4.74
N ALA A 50 -5.75 -19.27 -5.29
CA ALA A 50 -5.74 -18.89 -6.70
C ALA A 50 -4.97 -19.94 -7.53
N GLU A 51 -5.26 -20.02 -8.82
CA GLU A 51 -4.56 -20.91 -9.74
C GLU A 51 -3.06 -20.64 -9.78
N GLY A 52 -2.28 -21.70 -9.94
CA GLY A 52 -0.81 -21.60 -10.03
C GLY A 52 -0.14 -22.91 -9.58
N PRO A 53 1.20 -22.92 -9.57
CA PRO A 53 1.95 -24.03 -9.03
C PRO A 53 1.65 -24.22 -7.53
N ASP A 54 1.90 -25.42 -7.02
CA ASP A 54 1.89 -25.71 -5.60
C ASP A 54 2.91 -24.80 -4.88
N SER A 55 2.62 -24.41 -3.64
CA SER A 55 3.45 -23.44 -2.88
C SER A 55 3.62 -23.88 -1.43
N GLY A 56 4.55 -23.23 -0.72
CA GLY A 56 4.81 -23.48 0.69
C GLY A 56 5.81 -24.62 0.95
N LYS A 57 6.70 -24.93 0.02
CA LYS A 57 7.71 -26.00 0.16
C LYS A 57 8.62 -25.83 1.40
N ASP A 58 8.90 -24.58 1.76
CA ASP A 58 9.77 -24.22 2.87
C ASP A 58 9.00 -23.75 4.12
N VAL A 59 7.66 -23.86 4.09
CA VAL A 59 6.77 -23.46 5.19
C VAL A 59 6.61 -24.60 6.20
N LYS A 60 6.72 -24.29 7.48
CA LYS A 60 6.37 -25.24 8.56
C LYS A 60 4.87 -25.18 8.82
N GLY A 61 4.24 -26.35 8.87
CA GLY A 61 2.81 -26.44 9.22
C GLY A 61 2.53 -25.92 10.63
N ALA A 62 1.41 -25.23 10.80
CA ALA A 62 0.94 -24.70 12.08
C ALA A 62 -0.59 -24.63 12.11
N ASN A 63 -1.17 -24.70 13.31
CA ASN A 63 -2.61 -24.49 13.54
C ASN A 63 -3.54 -25.39 12.67
N GLY A 64 -3.11 -26.61 12.37
CA GLY A 64 -3.86 -27.53 11.53
C GLY A 64 -3.78 -27.25 10.02
N ILE A 65 -2.96 -26.30 9.60
CA ILE A 65 -2.69 -25.96 8.21
C ILE A 65 -1.30 -26.50 7.86
N PHE A 66 -1.22 -27.30 6.82
CA PHE A 66 0.01 -27.98 6.41
C PHE A 66 0.31 -27.70 4.93
N PRO A 67 1.56 -27.32 4.60
CA PRO A 67 2.00 -27.29 3.20
C PRO A 67 2.22 -28.75 2.70
N MET A 68 2.34 -29.05 1.40
CA MET A 68 2.28 -28.13 0.24
C MET A 68 0.84 -27.73 -0.06
N PHE A 69 0.63 -26.47 -0.32
CA PHE A 69 -0.68 -25.97 -0.73
C PHE A 69 -0.92 -26.25 -2.21
N LYS A 70 -2.13 -26.64 -2.57
CA LYS A 70 -2.54 -26.88 -3.96
C LYS A 70 -2.92 -25.56 -4.63
N GLY A 71 -1.93 -24.84 -5.16
CA GLY A 71 -2.04 -23.51 -5.72
C GLY A 71 -1.42 -22.44 -4.85
N GLN A 72 -1.87 -21.19 -5.02
CA GLN A 72 -1.34 -20.00 -4.37
C GLN A 72 -2.34 -19.48 -3.34
N PRO A 73 -2.03 -19.49 -2.03
CA PRO A 73 -2.94 -18.97 -1.00
C PRO A 73 -3.25 -17.49 -1.23
N VAL A 74 -4.53 -17.13 -1.08
CA VAL A 74 -4.99 -15.74 -1.16
C VAL A 74 -5.06 -15.18 0.26
N GLN A 75 -4.01 -14.50 0.69
CA GLN A 75 -3.81 -14.07 2.08
C GLN A 75 -2.86 -12.86 2.18
N GLY A 76 -2.55 -12.38 3.40
CA GLY A 76 -1.52 -11.38 3.67
C GLY A 76 -1.78 -10.06 2.95
N PHE A 77 -2.97 -9.45 3.14
CA PHE A 77 -3.28 -8.20 2.44
C PHE A 77 -2.69 -7.00 3.18
N SER A 78 -1.60 -6.46 2.66
CA SER A 78 -0.95 -5.26 3.17
C SER A 78 -1.46 -3.96 2.53
N ALA A 79 -2.13 -4.04 1.38
CA ALA A 79 -2.73 -2.86 0.75
C ALA A 79 -4.07 -3.17 0.09
N ALA A 80 -4.96 -2.16 0.02
CA ALA A 80 -6.26 -2.25 -0.62
C ALA A 80 -6.65 -0.94 -1.32
N LEU A 81 -7.06 -1.03 -2.58
CA LEU A 81 -7.62 0.07 -3.37
C LEU A 81 -9.07 -0.24 -3.71
N LYS A 82 -9.98 0.66 -3.35
CA LYS A 82 -11.39 0.53 -3.74
C LYS A 82 -11.58 0.93 -5.21
N ASN A 83 -12.23 0.09 -5.98
CA ASN A 83 -12.60 0.36 -7.36
C ASN A 83 -13.93 1.13 -7.44
N LYS A 84 -14.19 1.77 -8.59
CA LYS A 84 -15.42 2.55 -8.83
C LYS A 84 -16.68 1.68 -8.81
N ASP A 85 -16.57 0.41 -9.13
CA ASP A 85 -17.65 -0.59 -9.12
C ASP A 85 -17.95 -1.18 -7.74
N GLY A 86 -17.24 -0.74 -6.71
CA GLY A 86 -17.40 -1.20 -5.34
C GLY A 86 -16.58 -2.42 -4.97
N THR A 87 -15.85 -3.02 -5.91
CA THR A 87 -14.87 -4.08 -5.66
C THR A 87 -13.56 -3.52 -5.12
N TYR A 88 -12.60 -4.38 -4.80
CA TYR A 88 -11.30 -3.97 -4.29
C TYR A 88 -10.19 -4.67 -5.07
N LEU A 89 -9.11 -3.94 -5.30
CA LEU A 89 -7.82 -4.48 -5.66
C LEU A 89 -6.99 -4.54 -4.38
N VAL A 90 -6.58 -5.72 -3.97
CA VAL A 90 -5.80 -5.94 -2.75
C VAL A 90 -4.47 -6.59 -3.11
N MET A 91 -3.44 -6.30 -2.35
CA MET A 91 -2.09 -6.79 -2.58
C MET A 91 -1.64 -7.64 -1.41
N SER A 92 -1.16 -8.85 -1.71
CA SER A 92 -0.49 -9.69 -0.72
C SER A 92 0.93 -9.17 -0.47
N ASP A 93 1.39 -9.36 0.77
CA ASP A 93 2.79 -9.23 1.18
C ASP A 93 3.66 -10.36 0.58
N ASN A 94 4.78 -10.72 1.20
CA ASN A 94 5.63 -11.83 0.76
C ASN A 94 4.95 -13.22 0.90
N GLY A 95 3.78 -13.31 1.50
CA GLY A 95 2.93 -14.49 1.57
C GLY A 95 3.19 -15.43 2.74
N PHE A 96 4.43 -15.81 3.01
CA PHE A 96 4.74 -16.78 4.07
C PHE A 96 5.55 -16.17 5.23
N GLY A 97 5.74 -14.86 5.22
CA GLY A 97 6.27 -14.08 6.34
C GLY A 97 7.80 -14.00 6.41
N ALA A 98 8.53 -14.59 5.45
CA ALA A 98 9.97 -14.44 5.36
C ALA A 98 10.48 -14.73 3.93
N GLN A 99 11.59 -14.11 3.57
CA GLN A 99 12.22 -14.28 2.27
C GLN A 99 12.62 -15.74 1.99
N ASP A 100 13.15 -16.44 3.00
CA ASP A 100 13.68 -17.81 2.87
C ASP A 100 12.60 -18.89 2.70
N ASN A 101 11.34 -18.58 3.02
CA ASN A 101 10.23 -19.51 2.88
C ASN A 101 9.20 -19.14 1.80
N SER A 102 9.39 -18.01 1.11
CA SER A 102 8.42 -17.43 0.17
C SER A 102 8.84 -17.49 -1.30
N SER A 103 9.83 -18.32 -1.63
CA SER A 103 10.38 -18.43 -2.99
C SER A 103 9.41 -19.07 -4.01
N ASP A 104 8.36 -19.73 -3.56
CA ASP A 104 7.30 -20.32 -4.36
C ASP A 104 5.92 -19.65 -4.16
N TYR A 105 5.87 -18.54 -3.39
CA TYR A 105 4.70 -17.69 -3.30
C TYR A 105 4.76 -16.61 -4.38
N LEU A 106 3.78 -16.60 -5.30
CA LEU A 106 3.74 -15.65 -6.41
C LEU A 106 3.09 -14.34 -5.97
N LEU A 107 3.82 -13.22 -6.13
CA LEU A 107 3.30 -11.89 -5.82
C LEU A 107 2.19 -11.48 -6.79
N ARG A 108 1.04 -11.10 -6.24
CA ARG A 108 -0.17 -10.79 -7.00
C ARG A 108 -0.96 -9.63 -6.42
N LEU A 109 -1.63 -8.92 -7.30
CA LEU A 109 -2.75 -8.06 -6.92
C LEU A 109 -4.03 -8.84 -7.13
N HIS A 110 -4.80 -9.07 -6.07
CA HIS A 110 -6.04 -9.82 -6.13
C HIS A 110 -7.23 -8.89 -6.28
N HIS A 111 -8.15 -9.23 -7.19
CA HIS A 111 -9.43 -8.56 -7.35
C HIS A 111 -10.46 -9.31 -6.51
N ILE A 112 -11.09 -8.62 -5.57
CA ILE A 112 -12.05 -9.20 -4.65
C ILE A 112 -13.34 -8.39 -4.60
N SER A 113 -14.45 -9.05 -4.25
CA SER A 113 -15.67 -8.39 -3.79
C SER A 113 -15.90 -8.67 -2.30
N ALA A 114 -16.50 -7.71 -1.59
CA ALA A 114 -16.81 -7.85 -0.18
C ALA A 114 -18.29 -7.54 0.07
N ASP A 115 -19.06 -8.54 0.46
CA ASP A 115 -20.43 -8.40 0.94
C ASP A 115 -20.40 -8.20 2.46
N PHE A 116 -20.26 -6.94 2.89
CA PHE A 116 -20.11 -6.61 4.30
C PHE A 116 -21.39 -6.90 5.09
N ARG A 117 -21.28 -7.72 6.13
CA ARG A 117 -22.31 -7.88 7.13
C ARG A 117 -22.36 -6.64 8.00
N THR A 118 -23.48 -5.94 7.96
CA THR A 118 -23.77 -4.71 8.70
C THR A 118 -25.04 -4.87 9.51
N LYS A 119 -25.43 -3.85 10.26
CA LYS A 119 -26.77 -3.81 10.91
C LYS A 119 -27.94 -3.83 9.90
N HIS A 120 -27.70 -3.56 8.63
CA HIS A 120 -28.72 -3.53 7.56
C HIS A 120 -28.75 -4.79 6.70
N GLY A 121 -27.88 -5.77 6.95
CA GLY A 121 -27.77 -7.03 6.18
C GLY A 121 -26.36 -7.27 5.67
N GLY A 122 -26.27 -8.15 4.67
CA GLY A 122 -25.03 -8.65 4.10
C GLY A 122 -24.57 -9.98 4.70
N GLN A 123 -23.81 -10.77 3.92
CA GLN A 123 -23.41 -12.13 4.32
C GLN A 123 -22.10 -12.15 5.14
N GLY A 124 -21.32 -11.07 5.10
CA GLY A 124 -20.02 -11.01 5.75
C GLY A 124 -18.95 -11.84 5.03
N LYS A 125 -19.04 -11.97 3.71
CA LYS A 125 -18.15 -12.80 2.89
C LYS A 125 -17.35 -11.96 1.91
N VAL A 126 -16.10 -12.37 1.71
CA VAL A 126 -15.23 -11.91 0.61
C VAL A 126 -15.16 -13.01 -0.44
N GLN A 127 -15.20 -12.62 -1.71
CA GLN A 127 -15.02 -13.51 -2.85
C GLN A 127 -13.78 -13.08 -3.65
N HIS A 128 -12.90 -14.01 -3.92
CA HIS A 128 -11.81 -13.84 -4.87
C HIS A 128 -12.35 -13.95 -6.30
N LEU A 129 -12.12 -12.93 -7.12
CA LEU A 129 -12.66 -12.81 -8.48
C LEU A 129 -11.61 -13.15 -9.54
N SER A 130 -10.43 -12.53 -9.42
CA SER A 130 -9.31 -12.68 -10.35
C SER A 130 -8.03 -12.14 -9.72
N TYR A 131 -6.91 -12.19 -10.45
CA TYR A 131 -5.65 -11.60 -10.01
C TYR A 131 -4.85 -11.01 -11.18
N ILE A 132 -3.95 -10.10 -10.85
CA ILE A 132 -2.88 -9.61 -11.72
C ILE A 132 -1.57 -10.21 -11.21
N GLN A 133 -0.87 -10.95 -12.06
CA GLN A 133 0.43 -11.51 -11.73
C GLN A 133 1.53 -10.46 -11.88
N LEU A 134 2.32 -10.23 -10.83
CA LEU A 134 3.48 -9.36 -10.90
C LEU A 134 4.64 -10.08 -11.59
N LYS A 135 5.30 -9.41 -12.53
CA LYS A 135 6.39 -9.99 -13.35
C LYS A 135 7.29 -8.92 -13.96
N ASP A 136 8.52 -9.29 -14.29
CA ASP A 136 9.53 -8.43 -14.92
C ASP A 136 10.07 -8.99 -16.25
N PRO A 137 9.24 -9.19 -17.28
CA PRO A 137 9.67 -9.77 -18.56
C PRO A 137 10.67 -8.89 -19.31
N ASN A 138 10.68 -7.59 -19.01
CA ASN A 138 11.57 -6.61 -19.65
C ASN A 138 12.91 -6.44 -18.91
N LYS A 139 13.15 -7.19 -17.83
CA LYS A 139 14.40 -7.16 -17.05
C LYS A 139 14.76 -5.77 -16.54
N LEU A 140 13.77 -5.05 -16.00
CA LEU A 140 13.95 -3.70 -15.44
C LEU A 140 14.49 -3.75 -14.01
N ILE A 141 14.27 -4.85 -13.28
CA ILE A 141 14.81 -5.07 -11.94
C ILE A 141 16.32 -5.28 -12.04
N PRO A 142 17.15 -4.44 -11.36
CA PRO A 142 18.59 -4.40 -11.53
C PRO A 142 19.36 -5.44 -10.69
N PHE A 143 18.66 -6.39 -10.07
CA PHE A 143 19.25 -7.46 -9.26
C PHE A 143 18.66 -8.82 -9.64
N ASP A 144 19.25 -9.89 -9.11
CA ASP A 144 18.80 -11.25 -9.36
C ASP A 144 17.48 -11.54 -8.63
N ILE A 145 16.51 -12.06 -9.37
CA ILE A 145 15.22 -12.53 -8.84
C ILE A 145 15.16 -14.06 -8.93
N VAL A 146 14.28 -14.68 -8.12
CA VAL A 146 14.13 -16.14 -8.03
C VAL A 146 13.91 -16.77 -9.41
N GLN A 147 13.06 -16.17 -10.23
CA GLN A 147 12.72 -16.68 -11.56
C GLN A 147 13.46 -15.99 -12.71
N GLN A 148 14.65 -15.46 -12.47
CA GLN A 148 15.45 -14.72 -13.48
C GLN A 148 15.73 -15.50 -14.76
N GLY A 149 15.79 -16.83 -14.70
CA GLY A 149 16.04 -17.71 -15.84
C GLY A 149 14.82 -18.03 -16.70
N THR A 150 13.62 -17.59 -16.30
CA THR A 150 12.39 -17.83 -17.04
C THR A 150 12.03 -16.65 -17.96
N GLN A 151 11.24 -16.91 -19.00
CA GLN A 151 10.78 -15.85 -19.91
C GLN A 151 9.82 -14.88 -19.23
N GLU A 152 8.91 -15.40 -18.41
CA GLU A 152 7.89 -14.60 -17.70
C GLU A 152 8.48 -13.79 -16.56
N ARG A 153 9.54 -14.28 -15.91
CA ARG A 153 10.18 -13.63 -14.75
C ARG A 153 9.13 -13.23 -13.71
N LEU A 154 8.32 -14.21 -13.27
CA LEU A 154 7.32 -13.99 -12.24
C LEU A 154 7.99 -13.61 -10.93
N LEU A 155 7.42 -12.62 -10.23
CA LEU A 155 7.94 -12.18 -8.94
C LEU A 155 7.36 -13.03 -7.82
N THR A 156 8.20 -13.30 -6.82
CA THR A 156 7.88 -14.13 -5.66
C THR A 156 8.06 -13.34 -4.36
N GLY A 157 7.53 -13.86 -3.25
CA GLY A 157 7.74 -13.28 -1.94
C GLY A 157 9.18 -13.36 -1.41
N ALA A 158 10.08 -14.06 -2.13
CA ALA A 158 11.51 -14.00 -1.85
C ALA A 158 12.22 -12.88 -2.61
N ASP A 159 11.56 -12.25 -3.59
CA ASP A 159 12.09 -11.12 -4.34
C ASP A 159 11.73 -9.78 -3.69
N PHE A 160 10.52 -9.66 -3.14
CA PHE A 160 9.96 -8.45 -2.53
C PHE A 160 9.00 -8.77 -1.39
N ASP A 161 8.85 -7.83 -0.47
CA ASP A 161 7.84 -7.79 0.60
C ASP A 161 6.94 -6.56 0.44
N PRO A 162 5.94 -6.59 -0.45
CA PRO A 162 5.13 -5.43 -0.78
C PRO A 162 4.21 -5.00 0.37
N GLU A 163 4.35 -3.76 0.86
CA GLU A 163 3.64 -3.26 2.04
C GLU A 163 2.67 -2.10 1.75
N SER A 164 2.81 -1.44 0.61
CA SER A 164 1.92 -0.33 0.26
C SER A 164 1.61 -0.27 -1.22
N MET A 165 0.43 0.27 -1.56
CA MET A 165 0.00 0.37 -2.95
C MET A 165 -0.82 1.64 -3.17
N GLN A 166 -0.52 2.36 -4.26
CA GLN A 166 -1.26 3.54 -4.68
C GLN A 166 -1.52 3.53 -6.18
N ARG A 167 -2.68 4.05 -6.58
CA ARG A 167 -3.01 4.24 -8.00
C ARG A 167 -2.70 5.67 -8.42
N ALA A 168 -1.84 5.81 -9.42
CA ALA A 168 -1.56 7.09 -10.05
C ALA A 168 -2.73 7.57 -10.96
N PRO A 169 -2.82 8.87 -11.27
CA PRO A 169 -3.88 9.41 -12.14
C PRO A 169 -3.94 8.80 -13.54
N ASN A 170 -2.81 8.33 -14.08
CA ASN A 170 -2.71 7.64 -15.37
C ASN A 170 -3.11 6.15 -15.31
N GLY A 171 -3.43 5.63 -14.11
CA GLY A 171 -3.85 4.25 -13.90
C GLY A 171 -2.74 3.30 -13.45
N ASP A 172 -1.48 3.72 -13.48
CA ASP A 172 -0.36 2.94 -12.98
C ASP A 172 -0.51 2.62 -11.49
N ILE A 173 0.00 1.50 -11.06
CA ILE A 173 0.05 1.09 -9.66
C ILE A 173 1.50 1.25 -9.17
N TRP A 174 1.66 2.08 -8.15
CA TRP A 174 2.91 2.21 -7.41
C TRP A 174 2.86 1.28 -6.20
N ILE A 175 3.91 0.51 -6.02
CA ILE A 175 4.04 -0.45 -4.91
C ILE A 175 5.28 -0.06 -4.12
N GLY A 176 5.14 0.01 -2.80
CA GLY A 176 6.25 0.20 -1.88
C GLY A 176 6.60 -1.14 -1.23
N ASP A 177 7.90 -1.36 -1.07
CA ASP A 177 8.54 -2.55 -0.54
C ASP A 177 9.18 -2.21 0.82
N GLU A 178 9.24 -3.15 1.74
CA GLU A 178 9.85 -3.00 3.07
C GLU A 178 11.38 -3.10 3.03
#